data_819d2dff61886bd977f3430508f73014
#
_entry.id   819d2dff61886bd977f3430508f73014
#
_cell.length_a   1.000
_cell.length_b   1.000
_cell.length_c   1.000
_cell.angle_alpha   90.00
_cell.angle_beta   90.00
_cell.angle_gamma   90.00
#
_symmetry.space_group_name_H-M   'P 1'
#
loop_
_entity.id
_entity.type
_entity.pdbx_description
1 polymer ?
#
loop_
_entity_poly.entity_id
_entity_poly.type
_entity_poly.pdbx_seq_one_letter_code
_entity_poly.pdbx_strand_id
1 'polypeptide(L)'
;MKKSILKKLCIFALVAVCITASLVTFTGCTQSDGLTIAIPNDTTNEARALLLLQDLGLIQLKEGAGITASVLDIVENPYNLKFTEIEAAQIPNARQDVDYAVINSNYAIAAGINPKTEALATEGAASPYGNILAVKQGNENKPLIKALIAALQSQRVADYISSTYGGSVVSVVEQPTNGFDSSVDYTALSGQTVSVAASPAPHAAILEVAKSILAEKNITLKIVEFSDYVQPNNVVESGEIDANYFQHLPYLEDFNQENNTHLSSVAVIHVEPLGLYGGKQTSLDAIKGTAK
;
A
#
# COMPACT_ATOMS: atom_id res chain seq x y z
N MET A 1 34.22 22.94 75.56
CA MET A 1 34.67 22.98 74.10
C MET A 1 34.86 21.64 73.45
N LYS A 2 35.31 20.54 74.04
CA LYS A 2 35.53 19.24 73.43
C LYS A 2 34.25 18.49 72.94
N LYS A 3 33.07 18.64 73.59
CA LYS A 3 31.80 17.98 73.20
C LYS A 3 31.14 18.58 71.97
N SER A 4 31.42 19.83 71.60
CA SER A 4 30.85 20.50 70.43
C SER A 4 31.58 20.11 69.13
N ILE A 5 32.87 19.81 69.21
CA ILE A 5 33.70 19.41 68.04
C ILE A 5 33.35 17.96 67.63
N LEU A 6 33.09 17.08 68.62
CA LEU A 6 32.77 15.69 68.33
C LEU A 6 31.39 15.55 67.64
N LYS A 7 30.39 16.38 68.02
CA LYS A 7 29.08 16.42 67.34
C LYS A 7 29.16 16.92 65.90
N LYS A 8 30.02 17.89 65.61
CA LYS A 8 30.23 18.42 64.26
C LYS A 8 30.99 17.41 63.37
N LEU A 9 31.92 16.62 63.92
CA LEU A 9 32.62 15.57 63.19
C LEU A 9 31.69 14.42 62.82
N CYS A 10 30.76 13.99 63.72
CA CYS A 10 29.79 12.95 63.42
C CYS A 10 28.77 13.33 62.35
N ILE A 11 28.36 14.63 62.31
CA ILE A 11 27.42 15.13 61.30
C ILE A 11 28.12 15.19 59.93
N PHE A 12 29.39 15.56 59.85
CA PHE A 12 30.14 15.55 58.59
C PHE A 12 30.41 14.13 58.07
N ALA A 13 30.65 13.15 58.95
CA ALA A 13 30.80 11.75 58.56
C ALA A 13 29.50 11.12 58.05
N LEU A 14 28.33 11.51 58.65
CA LEU A 14 27.03 11.00 58.17
C LEU A 14 26.62 11.61 56.81
N VAL A 15 26.96 12.87 56.55
CA VAL A 15 26.69 13.53 55.26
C VAL A 15 27.60 12.98 54.16
N ALA A 16 28.85 12.64 54.48
CA ALA A 16 29.77 12.02 53.51
C ALA A 16 29.37 10.59 53.10
N VAL A 17 28.77 9.80 54.00
CA VAL A 17 28.27 8.44 53.71
C VAL A 17 26.99 8.49 52.89
N CYS A 18 26.13 9.52 53.01
CA CYS A 18 24.94 9.70 52.18
C CYS A 18 25.25 10.16 50.73
N ILE A 19 26.40 10.83 50.51
CA ILE A 19 26.75 11.29 49.17
C ILE A 19 27.41 10.17 48.33
N THR A 20 28.03 9.16 48.95
CA THR A 20 28.63 8.02 48.23
C THR A 20 27.64 6.90 47.88
N ALA A 21 26.43 6.91 48.45
CA ALA A 21 25.38 5.92 48.16
C ALA A 21 24.49 6.30 46.97
N SER A 22 24.68 7.47 46.33
CA SER A 22 23.82 7.97 45.26
C SER A 22 24.41 7.82 43.86
N LEU A 23 25.53 7.11 43.69
CA LEU A 23 26.02 6.66 42.38
C LEU A 23 25.67 5.17 42.16
N VAL A 24 24.44 4.77 42.46
CA VAL A 24 23.83 3.68 41.73
C VAL A 24 23.50 4.26 40.36
N THR A 25 24.41 4.09 39.43
CA THR A 25 24.07 4.19 38.01
C THR A 25 22.85 3.29 37.81
N PHE A 26 21.68 3.89 37.72
CA PHE A 26 20.58 3.32 37.00
C PHE A 26 21.08 3.16 35.56
N THR A 27 21.79 2.07 35.29
CA THR A 27 21.72 1.45 33.98
C THR A 27 20.29 0.95 33.91
N GLY A 28 19.35 1.86 33.66
CA GLY A 28 18.06 1.52 33.12
C GLY A 28 18.42 0.74 31.87
N CYS A 29 18.14 -0.56 31.86
CA CYS A 29 17.85 -1.23 30.61
C CYS A 29 16.73 -0.35 30.01
N THR A 30 17.07 0.57 29.13
CA THR A 30 16.17 1.04 28.12
C THR A 30 15.93 -0.20 27.29
N GLN A 31 14.92 -0.99 27.69
CA GLN A 31 14.28 -1.92 26.80
C GLN A 31 13.89 -0.99 25.63
N SER A 32 14.62 -1.09 24.54
CA SER A 32 14.29 -0.33 23.35
C SER A 32 12.83 -0.71 23.05
N ASP A 33 11.95 0.25 23.20
CA ASP A 33 10.55 0.08 22.80
C ASP A 33 10.55 -0.20 21.31
N GLY A 34 10.67 -1.45 20.86
CA GLY A 34 10.92 -1.89 19.49
C GLY A 34 10.52 -0.87 18.42
N LEU A 35 11.13 -0.95 17.26
CA LEU A 35 10.84 -0.03 16.14
C LEU A 35 9.42 -0.25 15.64
N THR A 36 8.72 0.84 15.32
CA THR A 36 7.32 0.83 14.89
C THR A 36 7.20 0.80 13.37
N ILE A 37 6.34 -0.04 12.85
CA ILE A 37 6.02 -0.13 11.42
C ILE A 37 4.52 0.07 11.24
N ALA A 38 4.11 1.09 10.46
CA ALA A 38 2.74 1.22 10.00
C ALA A 38 2.49 0.30 8.80
N ILE A 39 1.39 -0.44 8.84
CA ILE A 39 0.95 -1.34 7.76
C ILE A 39 -0.54 -1.11 7.48
N PRO A 40 -1.04 -1.45 6.26
CA PRO A 40 -2.47 -1.43 5.97
C PRO A 40 -3.26 -2.34 6.91
N ASN A 41 -4.51 -1.96 7.20
CA ASN A 41 -5.40 -2.69 8.09
C ASN A 41 -6.48 -3.52 7.36
N ASP A 42 -6.50 -3.49 6.03
CA ASP A 42 -7.36 -4.40 5.26
C ASP A 42 -6.64 -5.75 5.07
N THR A 43 -7.43 -6.83 5.09
CA THR A 43 -6.96 -8.21 5.11
C THR A 43 -5.86 -8.49 4.09
N THR A 44 -6.08 -8.10 2.84
CA THR A 44 -5.17 -8.47 1.74
C THR A 44 -3.92 -7.61 1.69
N ASN A 45 -3.99 -6.32 2.00
CA ASN A 45 -2.80 -5.46 2.02
C ASN A 45 -2.01 -5.59 3.32
N GLU A 46 -2.65 -5.92 4.47
CA GLU A 46 -1.94 -6.33 5.68
C GLU A 46 -1.09 -7.56 5.40
N ALA A 47 -1.70 -8.62 4.87
CA ALA A 47 -0.99 -9.84 4.50
C ALA A 47 0.17 -9.57 3.54
N ARG A 48 -0.06 -8.74 2.53
CA ARG A 48 0.94 -8.33 1.54
C ARG A 48 2.11 -7.59 2.19
N ALA A 49 1.84 -6.69 3.14
CA ALA A 49 2.87 -5.99 3.90
C ALA A 49 3.70 -6.95 4.76
N LEU A 50 3.06 -7.90 5.44
CA LEU A 50 3.75 -8.90 6.25
C LEU A 50 4.59 -9.86 5.41
N LEU A 51 4.11 -10.26 4.23
CA LEU A 51 4.87 -11.08 3.28
C LEU A 51 6.12 -10.33 2.79
N LEU A 52 6.02 -9.04 2.47
CA LEU A 52 7.19 -8.22 2.12
C LEU A 52 8.22 -8.19 3.27
N LEU A 53 7.77 -8.01 4.52
CA LEU A 53 8.66 -8.00 5.68
C LEU A 53 9.30 -9.37 5.94
N GLN A 54 8.59 -10.47 5.67
CA GLN A 54 9.12 -11.82 5.71
C GLN A 54 10.18 -12.03 4.62
N ASP A 55 9.94 -11.60 3.39
CA ASP A 55 10.90 -11.71 2.28
C ASP A 55 12.19 -10.94 2.57
N LEU A 56 12.09 -9.86 3.34
CA LEU A 56 13.24 -9.09 3.84
C LEU A 56 13.94 -9.75 5.03
N GLY A 57 13.42 -10.87 5.55
CA GLY A 57 13.96 -11.55 6.72
C GLY A 57 13.77 -10.80 8.03
N LEU A 58 12.78 -9.90 8.10
CA LEU A 58 12.50 -9.09 9.28
C LEU A 58 11.58 -9.78 10.28
N ILE A 59 10.69 -10.65 9.79
CA ILE A 59 9.77 -11.48 10.56
C ILE A 59 9.65 -12.86 9.92
N GLN A 60 9.04 -13.81 10.62
CA GLN A 60 8.57 -15.06 10.04
C GLN A 60 7.10 -15.26 10.34
N LEU A 61 6.33 -15.59 9.32
CA LEU A 61 4.92 -15.95 9.44
C LEU A 61 4.78 -17.47 9.63
N LYS A 62 3.69 -17.91 10.24
CA LYS A 62 3.36 -19.33 10.31
C LYS A 62 3.23 -19.91 8.91
N GLU A 63 3.55 -21.20 8.77
CA GLU A 63 3.41 -21.91 7.50
C GLU A 63 1.96 -21.85 7.00
N GLY A 64 1.79 -21.51 5.72
CA GLY A 64 0.48 -21.44 5.06
C GLY A 64 -0.36 -20.18 5.37
N ALA A 65 0.18 -19.17 6.07
CA ALA A 65 -0.55 -17.92 6.33
C ALA A 65 -1.01 -17.22 5.04
N GLY A 66 -0.14 -17.17 4.01
CA GLY A 66 -0.50 -16.72 2.65
C GLY A 66 -1.08 -15.31 2.58
N ILE A 67 -2.03 -15.13 1.65
CA ILE A 67 -2.64 -13.82 1.33
C ILE A 67 -3.67 -13.32 2.36
N THR A 68 -3.88 -14.05 3.44
CA THR A 68 -4.76 -13.68 4.56
C THR A 68 -3.98 -13.58 5.87
N ALA A 69 -2.64 -13.50 5.81
CA ALA A 69 -1.79 -13.35 6.99
C ALA A 69 -2.12 -12.06 7.75
N SER A 70 -2.13 -12.15 9.07
CA SER A 70 -2.29 -11.02 9.97
C SER A 70 -1.11 -10.93 10.94
N VAL A 71 -0.98 -9.86 11.70
CA VAL A 71 0.05 -9.73 12.74
C VAL A 71 0.02 -10.88 13.77
N LEU A 72 -1.13 -11.55 13.92
CA LEU A 72 -1.28 -12.72 14.80
C LEU A 72 -0.60 -13.98 14.24
N ASP A 73 -0.22 -13.97 12.98
CA ASP A 73 0.44 -15.08 12.30
C ASP A 73 1.97 -14.98 12.35
N ILE A 74 2.51 -13.95 12.99
CA ILE A 74 3.95 -13.77 13.18
C ILE A 74 4.43 -14.76 14.24
N VAL A 75 5.30 -15.71 13.85
CA VAL A 75 5.88 -16.72 14.73
C VAL A 75 7.29 -16.35 15.19
N GLU A 76 8.04 -15.56 14.40
CA GLU A 76 9.33 -15.00 14.79
C GLU A 76 9.39 -13.49 14.49
N ASN A 77 9.87 -12.73 15.46
CA ASN A 77 10.08 -11.30 15.37
C ASN A 77 11.40 -10.93 16.09
N PRO A 78 12.55 -11.29 15.49
CA PRO A 78 13.85 -11.18 16.13
C PRO A 78 14.27 -9.74 16.43
N TYR A 79 13.66 -8.77 15.74
CA TYR A 79 13.94 -7.35 15.89
C TYR A 79 12.96 -6.63 16.83
N ASN A 80 12.02 -7.35 17.47
CA ASN A 80 10.98 -6.80 18.34
C ASN A 80 10.20 -5.65 17.68
N LEU A 81 9.86 -5.80 16.39
CA LEU A 81 9.10 -4.83 15.62
C LEU A 81 7.68 -4.72 16.19
N LYS A 82 7.15 -3.50 16.24
CA LYS A 82 5.78 -3.20 16.66
C LYS A 82 4.99 -2.75 15.44
N PHE A 83 3.85 -3.35 15.24
CA PHE A 83 2.98 -3.05 14.12
C PHE A 83 1.86 -2.09 14.53
N THR A 84 1.58 -1.13 13.67
CA THR A 84 0.44 -0.22 13.78
C THR A 84 -0.38 -0.36 12.51
N GLU A 85 -1.55 -1.00 12.64
CA GLU A 85 -2.49 -1.22 11.55
C GLU A 85 -3.29 0.06 11.33
N ILE A 86 -3.19 0.63 10.14
CA ILE A 86 -3.79 1.93 9.77
C ILE A 86 -4.48 1.76 8.41
N GLU A 87 -5.59 2.46 8.19
CA GLU A 87 -6.20 2.55 6.87
C GLU A 87 -5.15 2.96 5.83
N ALA A 88 -5.05 2.20 4.73
CA ALA A 88 -3.98 2.34 3.74
C ALA A 88 -3.83 3.79 3.22
N ALA A 89 -4.95 4.50 3.01
CA ALA A 89 -4.97 5.89 2.57
C ALA A 89 -4.33 6.87 3.58
N GLN A 90 -4.27 6.51 4.87
CA GLN A 90 -3.73 7.37 5.92
C GLN A 90 -2.24 7.13 6.21
N ILE A 91 -1.68 6.00 5.75
CA ILE A 91 -0.29 5.65 6.06
C ILE A 91 0.72 6.70 5.57
N PRO A 92 0.60 7.29 4.37
CA PRO A 92 1.52 8.35 3.94
C PRO A 92 1.58 9.54 4.91
N ASN A 93 0.43 9.91 5.50
CA ASN A 93 0.33 10.99 6.48
C ASN A 93 0.95 10.60 7.83
N ALA A 94 0.76 9.34 8.26
CA ALA A 94 1.29 8.81 9.52
C ALA A 94 2.78 8.45 9.44
N ARG A 95 3.40 8.47 8.25
CA ARG A 95 4.78 8.04 8.00
C ARG A 95 5.79 8.67 8.96
N GLN A 96 5.64 9.96 9.28
CA GLN A 96 6.57 10.68 10.15
C GLN A 96 6.41 10.35 11.65
N ASP A 97 5.32 9.70 12.03
CA ASP A 97 5.01 9.34 13.42
C ASP A 97 5.49 7.93 13.79
N VAL A 98 5.94 7.14 12.80
CA VAL A 98 6.45 5.78 12.95
C VAL A 98 7.90 5.69 12.48
N ASP A 99 8.58 4.59 12.80
CA ASP A 99 9.96 4.36 12.32
C ASP A 99 9.98 3.99 10.84
N TYR A 100 9.03 3.17 10.42
CA TYR A 100 8.84 2.74 9.03
C TYR A 100 7.37 2.67 8.68
N ALA A 101 7.08 2.67 7.38
CA ALA A 101 5.73 2.51 6.87
C ALA A 101 5.74 1.63 5.60
N VAL A 102 4.84 0.66 5.54
CA VAL A 102 4.56 -0.08 4.29
C VAL A 102 3.40 0.61 3.59
N ILE A 103 3.64 1.13 2.39
CA ILE A 103 2.69 1.98 1.67
C ILE A 103 2.39 1.39 0.30
N ASN A 104 1.11 1.29 -0.05
CA ASN A 104 0.67 0.97 -1.40
C ASN A 104 1.12 2.06 -2.37
N SER A 105 1.63 1.67 -3.54
CA SER A 105 2.27 2.60 -4.48
C SER A 105 1.33 3.71 -4.97
N ASN A 106 0.05 3.43 -5.18
CA ASN A 106 -0.93 4.45 -5.55
C ASN A 106 -1.03 5.56 -4.49
N TYR A 107 -1.02 5.23 -3.20
CA TYR A 107 -1.04 6.21 -2.12
C TYR A 107 0.31 6.92 -1.95
N ALA A 108 1.41 6.22 -2.16
CA ALA A 108 2.73 6.85 -2.18
C ALA A 108 2.81 7.90 -3.29
N ILE A 109 2.44 7.55 -4.53
CA ILE A 109 2.45 8.44 -5.69
C ILE A 109 1.51 9.64 -5.47
N ALA A 110 0.29 9.40 -4.98
CA ALA A 110 -0.68 10.46 -4.68
C ALA A 110 -0.17 11.45 -3.60
N ALA A 111 0.64 10.97 -2.66
CA ALA A 111 1.29 11.79 -1.63
C ALA A 111 2.61 12.45 -2.10
N GLY A 112 2.99 12.30 -3.37
CA GLY A 112 4.23 12.84 -3.93
C GLY A 112 5.49 12.06 -3.53
N ILE A 113 5.34 10.87 -2.94
CA ILE A 113 6.44 9.97 -2.60
C ILE A 113 6.78 9.15 -3.85
N ASN A 114 8.04 9.14 -4.25
CA ASN A 114 8.48 8.36 -5.41
C ASN A 114 8.87 6.93 -4.99
N PRO A 115 8.09 5.88 -5.36
CA PRO A 115 8.37 4.52 -4.93
C PRO A 115 9.74 4.01 -5.39
N LYS A 116 10.22 4.46 -6.54
CA LYS A 116 11.52 4.02 -7.09
C LYS A 116 12.73 4.54 -6.33
N THR A 117 12.64 5.76 -5.78
CA THR A 117 13.80 6.46 -5.20
C THR A 117 13.72 6.59 -3.68
N GLU A 118 12.53 6.49 -3.09
CA GLU A 118 12.32 6.69 -1.66
C GLU A 118 12.00 5.40 -0.90
N ALA A 119 11.56 4.32 -1.57
CA ALA A 119 11.38 3.04 -0.92
C ALA A 119 12.74 2.47 -0.49
N LEU A 120 12.82 1.99 0.75
CA LEU A 120 13.97 1.26 1.28
C LEU A 120 14.00 -0.18 0.77
N ALA A 121 12.84 -0.74 0.47
CA ALA A 121 12.64 -2.01 -0.19
C ALA A 121 11.27 -2.04 -0.88
N THR A 122 11.11 -2.87 -1.89
CA THR A 122 9.85 -3.09 -2.62
C THR A 122 9.62 -4.56 -2.85
N GLU A 123 8.37 -4.95 -3.08
CA GLU A 123 8.05 -6.28 -3.61
C GLU A 123 8.78 -6.58 -4.92
N GLY A 124 9.01 -7.87 -5.18
CA GLY A 124 9.55 -8.34 -6.44
C GLY A 124 8.58 -8.10 -7.62
N ALA A 125 9.13 -8.00 -8.84
CA ALA A 125 8.36 -7.74 -10.06
C ALA A 125 7.35 -8.86 -10.44
N ALA A 126 7.48 -10.06 -9.87
CA ALA A 126 6.59 -11.20 -10.09
C ALA A 126 5.37 -11.19 -9.14
N SER A 127 4.94 -10.04 -8.67
CA SER A 127 3.81 -9.86 -7.75
C SER A 127 2.49 -10.36 -8.39
N PRO A 128 1.68 -11.17 -7.67
CA PRO A 128 0.35 -11.60 -8.14
C PRO A 128 -0.70 -10.49 -8.08
N TYR A 129 -0.31 -9.30 -7.64
CA TYR A 129 -1.20 -8.17 -7.37
C TYR A 129 -1.34 -7.24 -8.59
N GLY A 130 -1.63 -7.82 -9.78
CA GLY A 130 -1.97 -7.03 -10.96
C GLY A 130 -3.24 -6.21 -10.74
N ASN A 131 -3.19 -4.92 -11.07
CA ASN A 131 -4.33 -4.02 -10.99
C ASN A 131 -5.32 -4.28 -12.12
N ILE A 132 -6.60 -4.44 -11.76
CA ILE A 132 -7.66 -4.94 -12.61
C ILE A 132 -8.72 -3.87 -12.90
N LEU A 133 -9.33 -3.98 -14.08
CA LEU A 133 -10.64 -3.38 -14.33
C LEU A 133 -11.71 -4.36 -13.85
N ALA A 134 -12.62 -3.92 -12.99
CA ALA A 134 -13.72 -4.73 -12.49
C ALA A 134 -15.08 -4.09 -12.82
N VAL A 135 -16.08 -4.96 -13.04
CA VAL A 135 -17.45 -4.58 -13.36
C VAL A 135 -18.43 -5.40 -12.52
N LYS A 136 -19.68 -4.98 -12.44
CA LYS A 136 -20.73 -5.83 -11.87
C LYS A 136 -20.94 -7.07 -12.75
N GLN A 137 -21.10 -8.24 -12.12
CA GLN A 137 -21.38 -9.50 -12.81
C GLN A 137 -22.56 -9.36 -13.79
N GLY A 138 -22.39 -9.93 -14.97
CA GLY A 138 -23.32 -9.81 -16.09
C GLY A 138 -23.05 -8.64 -17.03
N ASN A 139 -22.11 -7.74 -16.68
CA ASN A 139 -21.73 -6.60 -17.52
C ASN A 139 -20.44 -6.85 -18.33
N GLU A 140 -19.76 -7.95 -18.12
CA GLU A 140 -18.42 -8.25 -18.67
C GLU A 140 -18.36 -8.13 -20.20
N ASN A 141 -19.44 -8.49 -20.86
CA ASN A 141 -19.52 -8.53 -22.32
C ASN A 141 -20.21 -7.32 -22.96
N LYS A 142 -20.54 -6.27 -22.16
CA LYS A 142 -21.11 -5.05 -22.72
C LYS A 142 -20.16 -4.41 -23.73
N PRO A 143 -20.65 -3.96 -24.91
CA PRO A 143 -19.77 -3.36 -25.94
C PRO A 143 -18.93 -2.18 -25.45
N LEU A 144 -19.48 -1.32 -24.57
CA LEU A 144 -18.73 -0.21 -23.95
C LEU A 144 -17.58 -0.70 -23.05
N ILE A 145 -17.80 -1.81 -22.32
CA ILE A 145 -16.75 -2.41 -21.47
C ILE A 145 -15.65 -3.00 -22.33
N LYS A 146 -15.99 -3.71 -23.42
CA LYS A 146 -14.99 -4.22 -24.38
C LYS A 146 -14.19 -3.09 -25.02
N ALA A 147 -14.83 -1.98 -25.38
CA ALA A 147 -14.14 -0.80 -25.91
C ALA A 147 -13.18 -0.20 -24.87
N LEU A 148 -13.59 -0.11 -23.60
CA LEU A 148 -12.75 0.38 -22.49
C LEU A 148 -11.56 -0.54 -22.25
N ILE A 149 -11.76 -1.87 -22.24
CA ILE A 149 -10.68 -2.86 -22.10
C ILE A 149 -9.65 -2.68 -23.22
N ALA A 150 -10.10 -2.60 -24.47
CA ALA A 150 -9.19 -2.42 -25.62
C ALA A 150 -8.37 -1.11 -25.50
N ALA A 151 -8.99 -0.04 -25.05
CA ALA A 151 -8.29 1.24 -24.83
C ALA A 151 -7.28 1.15 -23.70
N LEU A 152 -7.62 0.54 -22.56
CA LEU A 152 -6.72 0.37 -21.41
C LEU A 152 -5.56 -0.58 -21.72
N GLN A 153 -5.80 -1.63 -22.50
CA GLN A 153 -4.76 -2.59 -22.90
C GLN A 153 -4.02 -2.17 -24.18
N SER A 154 -4.06 -0.90 -24.54
CA SER A 154 -3.39 -0.41 -25.74
C SER A 154 -1.90 -0.17 -25.55
N GLN A 155 -1.14 -0.19 -26.67
CA GLN A 155 0.26 0.20 -26.68
C GLN A 155 0.45 1.62 -26.14
N ARG A 156 -0.45 2.56 -26.44
CA ARG A 156 -0.39 3.95 -25.94
C ARG A 156 -0.44 4.02 -24.41
N VAL A 157 -1.27 3.19 -23.77
CA VAL A 157 -1.30 3.08 -22.30
C VAL A 157 -0.02 2.45 -21.76
N ALA A 158 0.48 1.39 -22.38
CA ALA A 158 1.74 0.74 -21.97
C ALA A 158 2.93 1.72 -22.06
N ASP A 159 3.01 2.49 -23.16
CA ASP A 159 4.05 3.50 -23.36
C ASP A 159 3.95 4.66 -22.34
N TYR A 160 2.73 5.10 -22.03
CA TYR A 160 2.48 6.11 -21.00
C TYR A 160 2.95 5.62 -19.63
N ILE A 161 2.58 4.40 -19.22
CA ILE A 161 3.00 3.81 -17.96
C ILE A 161 4.53 3.76 -17.88
N SER A 162 5.19 3.22 -18.91
CA SER A 162 6.63 3.09 -18.95
C SER A 162 7.36 4.43 -18.86
N SER A 163 6.91 5.42 -19.64
CA SER A 163 7.56 6.75 -19.72
C SER A 163 7.31 7.59 -18.46
N THR A 164 6.13 7.48 -17.85
CA THR A 164 5.73 8.31 -16.70
C THR A 164 6.29 7.79 -15.39
N TYR A 165 6.21 6.47 -15.17
CA TYR A 165 6.51 5.89 -13.87
C TYR A 165 7.88 5.23 -13.78
N GLY A 166 8.59 5.05 -14.90
CA GLY A 166 9.99 4.61 -14.93
C GLY A 166 10.26 3.31 -14.18
N GLY A 167 9.25 2.40 -14.07
CA GLY A 167 9.33 1.10 -13.44
C GLY A 167 8.74 1.02 -12.03
N SER A 168 8.27 2.13 -11.42
CA SER A 168 7.47 2.06 -10.17
C SER A 168 6.03 1.60 -10.42
N VAL A 169 5.55 1.74 -11.65
CA VAL A 169 4.33 1.13 -12.19
C VAL A 169 4.71 0.44 -13.49
N VAL A 170 4.29 -0.80 -13.68
CA VAL A 170 4.71 -1.63 -14.82
C VAL A 170 3.48 -2.21 -15.51
N SER A 171 3.33 -1.97 -16.82
CA SER A 171 2.28 -2.64 -17.62
C SER A 171 2.52 -4.14 -17.67
N VAL A 172 1.45 -4.92 -17.49
CA VAL A 172 1.48 -6.39 -17.59
C VAL A 172 0.73 -6.89 -18.82
N VAL A 173 0.37 -5.99 -19.73
CA VAL A 173 -0.30 -6.35 -20.98
C VAL A 173 0.73 -6.92 -21.96
N GLU A 174 0.71 -8.24 -22.14
CA GLU A 174 1.70 -8.95 -22.99
C GLU A 174 1.54 -8.63 -24.47
N GLN A 175 0.28 -8.45 -24.93
CA GLN A 175 -0.06 -8.19 -26.33
C GLN A 175 -0.90 -6.91 -26.43
N PRO A 176 -0.27 -5.73 -26.38
CA PRO A 176 -1.01 -4.48 -26.44
C PRO A 176 -1.81 -4.31 -27.72
N THR A 177 -3.02 -3.81 -27.58
CA THR A 177 -3.90 -3.48 -28.71
C THR A 177 -3.49 -2.16 -29.36
N ASN A 178 -4.13 -1.84 -30.49
CA ASN A 178 -4.06 -0.49 -31.07
C ASN A 178 -5.02 0.51 -30.42
N GLY A 179 -5.73 0.09 -29.36
CA GLY A 179 -6.74 0.87 -28.62
C GLY A 179 -8.18 0.50 -29.00
N PHE A 180 -8.38 -0.41 -29.95
CA PHE A 180 -9.72 -0.80 -30.45
C PHE A 180 -9.85 -2.31 -30.57
N ASP A 181 -11.05 -2.81 -30.24
CA ASP A 181 -11.45 -4.21 -30.42
C ASP A 181 -12.26 -4.34 -31.72
N SER A 182 -11.80 -5.17 -32.65
CA SER A 182 -12.47 -5.40 -33.94
C SER A 182 -13.85 -6.05 -33.84
N SER A 183 -14.19 -6.64 -32.69
CA SER A 183 -15.51 -7.22 -32.42
C SER A 183 -16.55 -6.18 -31.97
N VAL A 184 -16.13 -4.94 -31.71
CA VAL A 184 -16.99 -3.85 -31.22
C VAL A 184 -17.46 -2.97 -32.39
N ASP A 185 -18.76 -2.78 -32.50
CA ASP A 185 -19.35 -1.78 -33.40
C ASP A 185 -19.26 -0.37 -32.77
N TYR A 186 -18.16 0.30 -33.01
CA TYR A 186 -17.94 1.66 -32.51
C TYR A 186 -18.91 2.70 -33.07
N THR A 187 -19.54 2.43 -34.22
CA THR A 187 -20.54 3.34 -34.79
C THR A 187 -21.78 3.32 -33.92
N ALA A 188 -22.21 2.16 -33.47
CA ALA A 188 -23.34 2.00 -32.56
C ALA A 188 -23.08 2.57 -31.15
N LEU A 189 -21.80 2.72 -30.74
CA LEU A 189 -21.40 3.28 -29.46
C LEU A 189 -21.18 4.80 -29.49
N SER A 190 -21.17 5.42 -30.67
CA SER A 190 -20.92 6.85 -30.81
C SER A 190 -21.91 7.68 -30.01
N GLY A 191 -21.40 8.64 -29.23
CA GLY A 191 -22.18 9.51 -28.35
C GLY A 191 -22.51 8.88 -26.98
N GLN A 192 -22.15 7.63 -26.74
CA GLN A 192 -22.37 6.98 -25.45
C GLN A 192 -21.28 7.35 -24.43
N THR A 193 -21.61 7.13 -23.15
CA THR A 193 -20.70 7.37 -22.02
C THR A 193 -20.48 6.09 -21.25
N VAL A 194 -19.22 5.80 -20.87
CA VAL A 194 -18.84 4.79 -19.89
C VAL A 194 -18.22 5.50 -18.69
N SER A 195 -18.52 5.05 -17.47
CA SER A 195 -18.05 5.65 -16.22
C SER A 195 -17.13 4.67 -15.47
N VAL A 196 -16.06 5.20 -14.88
CA VAL A 196 -15.08 4.39 -14.11
C VAL A 196 -14.75 5.08 -12.80
N ALA A 197 -14.88 4.35 -11.69
CA ALA A 197 -14.37 4.73 -10.37
C ALA A 197 -12.89 4.36 -10.26
N ALA A 198 -12.03 5.27 -9.86
CA ALA A 198 -10.59 5.05 -9.83
C ALA A 198 -9.91 5.76 -8.67
N SER A 199 -8.75 5.25 -8.22
CA SER A 199 -7.84 6.03 -7.38
C SER A 199 -7.19 7.15 -8.21
N PRO A 200 -6.85 8.31 -7.61
CA PRO A 200 -6.30 9.45 -8.34
C PRO A 200 -5.03 9.12 -9.12
N ALA A 201 -4.10 8.40 -8.50
CA ALA A 201 -2.83 7.99 -9.11
C ALA A 201 -2.54 6.51 -8.80
N PRO A 202 -1.97 5.75 -9.75
CA PRO A 202 -1.74 6.09 -11.16
C PRO A 202 -3.00 5.90 -12.01
N HIS A 203 -4.08 5.33 -11.46
CA HIS A 203 -5.24 4.78 -12.16
C HIS A 203 -6.01 5.83 -12.98
N ALA A 204 -6.41 6.96 -12.37
CA ALA A 204 -7.11 8.03 -13.10
C ALA A 204 -6.22 8.62 -14.20
N ALA A 205 -4.90 8.78 -13.94
CA ALA A 205 -3.97 9.28 -14.95
C ALA A 205 -3.83 8.31 -16.15
N ILE A 206 -3.84 7.00 -15.91
CA ILE A 206 -3.86 5.96 -16.96
C ILE A 206 -5.18 6.03 -17.74
N LEU A 207 -6.31 6.19 -17.04
CA LEU A 207 -7.64 6.33 -17.66
C LEU A 207 -7.73 7.57 -18.57
N GLU A 208 -7.04 8.67 -18.29
CA GLU A 208 -7.02 9.84 -19.18
C GLU A 208 -6.41 9.50 -20.56
N VAL A 209 -5.45 8.57 -20.63
CA VAL A 209 -4.94 8.05 -21.90
C VAL A 209 -6.02 7.24 -22.63
N ALA A 210 -6.68 6.31 -21.93
CA ALA A 210 -7.79 5.52 -22.49
C ALA A 210 -8.94 6.41 -22.94
N LYS A 211 -9.25 7.49 -22.22
CA LYS A 211 -10.24 8.50 -22.56
C LYS A 211 -9.93 9.17 -23.90
N SER A 212 -8.67 9.50 -24.14
CA SER A 212 -8.25 10.08 -25.42
C SER A 212 -8.48 9.12 -26.60
N ILE A 213 -8.28 7.80 -26.36
CA ILE A 213 -8.50 6.75 -27.38
C ILE A 213 -10.01 6.60 -27.67
N LEU A 214 -10.82 6.50 -26.63
CA LEU A 214 -12.27 6.35 -26.76
C LEU A 214 -12.91 7.57 -27.44
N ALA A 215 -12.38 8.77 -27.21
CA ALA A 215 -12.83 10.00 -27.84
C ALA A 215 -12.66 9.99 -29.37
N GLU A 216 -11.67 9.24 -29.94
CA GLU A 216 -11.52 9.06 -31.39
C GLU A 216 -12.73 8.37 -32.03
N LYS A 217 -13.54 7.66 -31.20
CA LYS A 217 -14.80 7.00 -31.60
C LYS A 217 -16.03 7.73 -31.07
N ASN A 218 -15.88 8.97 -30.63
CA ASN A 218 -16.96 9.78 -30.02
C ASN A 218 -17.60 9.07 -28.81
N ILE A 219 -16.82 8.32 -28.02
CA ILE A 219 -17.23 7.71 -26.76
C ILE A 219 -16.67 8.56 -25.64
N THR A 220 -17.49 8.93 -24.66
CA THR A 220 -17.08 9.67 -23.49
C THR A 220 -16.69 8.72 -22.36
N LEU A 221 -15.46 8.85 -21.82
CA LEU A 221 -15.07 8.21 -20.56
C LEU A 221 -15.21 9.21 -19.41
N LYS A 222 -16.12 8.93 -18.46
CA LYS A 222 -16.28 9.67 -17.22
C LYS A 222 -15.46 9.00 -16.12
N ILE A 223 -14.43 9.69 -15.62
CA ILE A 223 -13.59 9.23 -14.52
C ILE A 223 -14.11 9.86 -13.24
N VAL A 224 -14.32 9.06 -12.19
CA VAL A 224 -14.76 9.50 -10.87
C VAL A 224 -13.71 9.02 -9.86
N GLU A 225 -13.03 9.97 -9.22
CA GLU A 225 -11.93 9.66 -8.30
C GLU A 225 -12.43 9.40 -6.88
N PHE A 226 -11.87 8.38 -6.24
CA PHE A 226 -12.09 8.02 -4.85
C PHE A 226 -10.74 7.86 -4.13
N SER A 227 -10.68 8.34 -2.89
CA SER A 227 -9.46 8.29 -2.07
C SER A 227 -9.39 7.07 -1.14
N ASP A 228 -10.41 6.21 -1.15
CA ASP A 228 -10.48 4.97 -0.36
C ASP A 228 -10.69 3.75 -1.26
N TYR A 229 -10.59 2.55 -0.68
CA TYR A 229 -10.74 1.29 -1.41
C TYR A 229 -12.13 0.65 -1.33
N VAL A 230 -13.05 1.22 -0.53
CA VAL A 230 -14.39 0.65 -0.29
C VAL A 230 -15.42 1.20 -1.29
N GLN A 231 -15.46 2.52 -1.44
CA GLN A 231 -16.46 3.20 -2.27
C GLN A 231 -16.43 2.80 -3.75
N PRO A 232 -15.25 2.62 -4.41
CA PRO A 232 -15.22 2.22 -5.81
C PRO A 232 -15.95 0.90 -6.10
N ASN A 233 -15.92 -0.06 -5.17
CA ASN A 233 -16.67 -1.31 -5.31
C ASN A 233 -18.16 -1.10 -5.07
N ASN A 234 -18.55 -0.31 -4.06
CA ASN A 234 -19.94 -0.04 -3.73
C ASN A 234 -20.71 0.63 -4.87
N VAL A 235 -20.10 1.64 -5.53
CA VAL A 235 -20.75 2.37 -6.63
C VAL A 235 -20.88 1.53 -7.91
N VAL A 236 -20.00 0.54 -8.11
CA VAL A 236 -20.12 -0.41 -9.22
C VAL A 236 -21.14 -1.49 -8.87
N GLU A 237 -21.16 -2.01 -7.65
CA GLU A 237 -22.19 -2.97 -7.22
C GLU A 237 -23.60 -2.39 -7.29
N SER A 238 -23.77 -1.13 -6.89
CA SER A 238 -25.07 -0.43 -7.01
C SER A 238 -25.50 -0.15 -8.45
N GLY A 239 -24.55 -0.16 -9.41
CA GLY A 239 -24.78 0.19 -10.82
C GLY A 239 -24.79 1.70 -11.07
N GLU A 240 -24.33 2.53 -10.13
CA GLU A 240 -24.17 3.98 -10.31
C GLU A 240 -23.01 4.30 -11.26
N ILE A 241 -21.95 3.49 -11.22
CA ILE A 241 -20.76 3.56 -12.08
C ILE A 241 -20.58 2.21 -12.78
N ASP A 242 -20.14 2.23 -14.05
CA ASP A 242 -20.08 1.02 -14.89
C ASP A 242 -18.95 0.08 -14.53
N ALA A 243 -17.79 0.60 -14.12
CA ALA A 243 -16.60 -0.16 -13.79
C ALA A 243 -15.77 0.53 -12.71
N ASN A 244 -14.83 -0.20 -12.09
CA ASN A 244 -13.77 0.41 -11.30
C ASN A 244 -12.38 -0.06 -11.72
N TYR A 245 -11.38 0.78 -11.44
CA TYR A 245 -9.97 0.51 -11.70
C TYR A 245 -9.14 1.12 -10.59
N PHE A 246 -8.79 0.30 -9.56
CA PHE A 246 -8.05 0.74 -8.37
C PHE A 246 -7.45 -0.41 -7.56
N GLN A 247 -7.84 -1.65 -7.83
CA GLN A 247 -7.65 -2.83 -7.00
C GLN A 247 -6.99 -3.98 -7.75
N HIS A 248 -6.50 -4.96 -7.00
CA HIS A 248 -6.03 -6.25 -7.51
C HIS A 248 -7.03 -7.38 -7.22
N LEU A 249 -6.86 -8.51 -7.92
CA LEU A 249 -7.82 -9.62 -7.83
C LEU A 249 -8.01 -10.15 -6.39
N PRO A 250 -6.96 -10.39 -5.58
CA PRO A 250 -7.16 -10.86 -4.21
C PRO A 250 -8.03 -9.92 -3.35
N TYR A 251 -7.87 -8.60 -3.50
CA TYR A 251 -8.72 -7.63 -2.80
C TYR A 251 -10.18 -7.70 -3.28
N LEU A 252 -10.41 -7.84 -4.58
CA LEU A 252 -11.77 -7.97 -5.13
C LEU A 252 -12.48 -9.23 -4.61
N GLU A 253 -11.77 -10.35 -4.56
CA GLU A 253 -12.34 -11.62 -4.08
C GLU A 253 -12.71 -11.55 -2.59
N ASP A 254 -11.81 -10.99 -1.78
CA ASP A 254 -12.03 -10.77 -0.35
C ASP A 254 -13.21 -9.80 -0.13
N PHE A 255 -13.21 -8.66 -0.83
CA PHE A 255 -14.29 -7.68 -0.76
C PHE A 255 -15.66 -8.28 -1.12
N ASN A 256 -15.73 -9.08 -2.19
CA ASN A 256 -16.95 -9.76 -2.59
C ASN A 256 -17.47 -10.72 -1.50
N GLN A 257 -16.55 -11.45 -0.87
CA GLN A 257 -16.90 -12.38 0.20
C GLN A 257 -17.39 -11.64 1.45
N GLU A 258 -16.67 -10.62 1.88
CA GLU A 258 -17.00 -9.90 3.12
C GLU A 258 -18.26 -9.05 3.01
N ASN A 259 -18.49 -8.45 1.83
CA ASN A 259 -19.60 -7.50 1.60
C ASN A 259 -20.76 -8.09 0.81
N ASN A 260 -20.70 -9.38 0.44
CA ASN A 260 -21.70 -10.07 -0.39
C ASN A 260 -21.99 -9.29 -1.69
N THR A 261 -20.92 -8.80 -2.33
CA THR A 261 -20.98 -8.12 -3.63
C THR A 261 -20.70 -9.09 -4.78
N HIS A 262 -21.05 -8.69 -6.01
CA HIS A 262 -21.01 -9.54 -7.20
C HIS A 262 -20.24 -8.80 -8.29
N LEU A 263 -18.95 -8.57 -8.05
CA LEU A 263 -18.08 -7.91 -9.00
C LEU A 263 -17.15 -8.93 -9.67
N SER A 264 -16.84 -8.71 -10.94
CA SER A 264 -15.97 -9.55 -11.76
C SER A 264 -14.80 -8.76 -12.32
N SER A 265 -13.60 -9.32 -12.28
CA SER A 265 -12.43 -8.83 -13.00
C SER A 265 -12.60 -9.11 -14.50
N VAL A 266 -12.34 -8.12 -15.36
CA VAL A 266 -12.46 -8.24 -16.82
C VAL A 266 -11.16 -7.98 -17.57
N ALA A 267 -10.17 -7.35 -16.94
CA ALA A 267 -8.84 -7.12 -17.51
C ALA A 267 -7.82 -6.87 -16.41
N VAL A 268 -6.57 -7.27 -16.66
CA VAL A 268 -5.40 -6.89 -15.85
C VAL A 268 -4.58 -5.90 -16.67
N ILE A 269 -4.13 -4.80 -16.05
CA ILE A 269 -3.52 -3.69 -16.76
C ILE A 269 -2.06 -3.46 -16.36
N HIS A 270 -1.78 -3.34 -15.05
CA HIS A 270 -0.46 -3.03 -14.54
C HIS A 270 -0.23 -3.62 -13.14
N VAL A 271 1.02 -3.62 -12.69
CA VAL A 271 1.39 -3.91 -11.31
C VAL A 271 2.02 -2.68 -10.67
N GLU A 272 1.81 -2.57 -9.36
CA GLU A 272 2.40 -1.55 -8.49
C GLU A 272 3.07 -2.26 -7.32
N PRO A 273 4.41 -2.39 -7.30
CA PRO A 273 5.10 -3.01 -6.17
C PRO A 273 4.83 -2.26 -4.86
N LEU A 274 4.40 -2.97 -3.83
CA LEU A 274 4.27 -2.43 -2.49
C LEU A 274 5.65 -2.04 -1.96
N GLY A 275 5.77 -0.92 -1.23
CA GLY A 275 7.05 -0.42 -0.74
C GLY A 275 7.12 -0.28 0.77
N LEU A 276 8.30 -0.57 1.34
CA LEU A 276 8.69 -0.22 2.71
C LEU A 276 9.47 1.09 2.68
N TYR A 277 9.00 2.08 3.41
CA TYR A 277 9.56 3.43 3.44
C TYR A 277 10.04 3.79 4.84
N GLY A 278 11.06 4.62 4.91
CA GLY A 278 11.49 5.22 6.17
C GLY A 278 10.52 6.31 6.64
N GLY A 279 10.28 6.34 7.94
CA GLY A 279 9.60 7.43 8.63
C GLY A 279 10.61 8.22 9.46
N LYS A 280 10.72 7.91 10.77
CA LYS A 280 11.78 8.43 11.64
C LYS A 280 13.16 7.87 11.30
N GLN A 281 13.20 6.66 10.74
CA GLN A 281 14.43 6.01 10.28
C GLN A 281 14.59 6.20 8.77
N THR A 282 15.83 6.26 8.30
CA THR A 282 16.15 6.48 6.88
C THR A 282 16.86 5.30 6.21
N SER A 283 17.17 4.25 6.95
CA SER A 283 17.75 2.99 6.43
C SER A 283 17.25 1.79 7.21
N LEU A 284 17.38 0.60 6.65
CA LEU A 284 17.06 -0.67 7.33
C LEU A 284 18.11 -1.08 8.37
N ASP A 285 19.25 -0.39 8.45
CA ASP A 285 20.32 -0.72 9.39
C ASP A 285 19.88 -0.53 10.85
N ALA A 286 18.95 0.43 11.10
CA ALA A 286 18.38 0.64 12.42
C ALA A 286 17.62 -0.62 12.91
N ILE A 287 16.94 -1.36 12.03
CA ILE A 287 16.28 -2.63 12.38
C ILE A 287 17.33 -3.67 12.76
N LYS A 288 18.36 -3.84 11.92
CA LYS A 288 19.43 -4.86 12.15
C LYS A 288 20.22 -4.59 13.43
N GLY A 289 20.36 -3.33 13.82
CA GLY A 289 21.00 -2.92 15.06
C GLY A 289 20.22 -3.29 16.33
N THR A 290 18.93 -3.66 16.22
CA THR A 290 18.09 -4.09 17.35
C THR A 290 18.04 -5.60 17.53
N ALA A 291 18.70 -6.39 16.68
CA ALA A 291 18.78 -7.85 16.81
C ALA A 291 19.37 -8.22 18.18
N LYS A 292 18.68 -9.11 18.92
CA LYS A 292 19.11 -9.62 20.23
C LYS A 292 19.84 -10.95 20.08
#